data_830cefd27b4b4b41da9abb6353e68284
#
_entry.id   830cefd27b4b4b41da9abb6353e68284
#
_cell.length_a   1.000
_cell.length_b   1.000
_cell.length_c   1.000
_cell.angle_alpha   90.00
_cell.angle_beta   90.00
_cell.angle_gamma   90.00
#
_symmetry.space_group_name_H-M   'P 1'
#
loop_
_entity.id
_entity.type
_entity.pdbx_description
1 polymer ?
#
loop_
_entity_poly.entity_id
_entity_poly.type
_entity_poly.pdbx_seq_one_letter_code
_entity_poly.pdbx_strand_id
1 'polypeptide(L)'
;NKYQAVEIHQLRLAMEKVSGQDLNWFFNQWFLASGHPVLDISYAYDEDLGLQFVTVEQTQNLKSTPLYRLPVAIDIYHENTITRHEIEVTKERQIFEFKSATKPILVNFDADKYLLCEKIDHKKNLRSWVTLYERGTLFKDKKEAILALSTENDTLAARTIIQALDDPFWGVKEVAIYSLENAIKLLPNLTKERLIALAQFDEKSSVRAAAIDALAADFKEGNDFRFIFNNGLNDSSYVVVATSLYALYETNKEEGLAAAERMEQSDNIDIISTISEIYAGETDAKYQTFYEAAMTRTSGFDRYGVLAGYADFIKGQNALYMGKSLETFKKSALIENAWWMRLVATNAILEMNKSINRNLNKLD
;
A
#
# COMPACT_ATOMS: atom_id res chain seq x y z
N ASN A 1 17.22 8.33 32.90
CA ASN A 1 16.66 9.44 32.08
C ASN A 1 15.13 9.37 31.88
N LYS A 2 14.39 8.64 32.77
CA LYS A 2 12.93 8.56 32.68
C LYS A 2 12.33 9.97 32.82
N TYR A 3 11.52 10.39 31.81
CA TYR A 3 10.88 11.70 31.74
C TYR A 3 11.83 12.93 31.59
N GLN A 4 13.06 12.72 31.12
CA GLN A 4 13.98 13.81 30.83
C GLN A 4 14.28 13.88 29.33
N ALA A 5 14.60 15.09 28.84
CA ALA A 5 15.11 15.23 27.48
C ALA A 5 16.50 14.60 27.39
N VAL A 6 16.75 13.87 26.31
CA VAL A 6 18.01 13.17 26.04
C VAL A 6 18.51 13.52 24.64
N GLU A 7 19.83 13.58 24.50
CA GLU A 7 20.50 13.76 23.23
C GLU A 7 20.91 12.43 22.61
N ILE A 8 21.09 12.40 21.29
CA ILE A 8 21.41 11.18 20.54
C ILE A 8 22.71 10.49 21.03
N HIS A 9 23.70 11.29 21.49
CA HIS A 9 24.94 10.72 22.01
C HIS A 9 24.74 9.94 23.32
N GLN A 10 23.73 10.28 24.12
CA GLN A 10 23.41 9.52 25.35
C GLN A 10 22.82 8.15 25.01
N LEU A 11 22.03 8.05 23.92
CA LEU A 11 21.57 6.77 23.39
C LEU A 11 22.75 5.93 22.90
N ARG A 12 23.66 6.54 22.12
CA ARG A 12 24.89 5.87 21.67
C ARG A 12 25.69 5.28 22.83
N LEU A 13 26.01 6.09 23.83
CA LEU A 13 26.77 5.63 25.00
C LEU A 13 26.07 4.51 25.77
N ALA A 14 24.73 4.53 25.86
CA ALA A 14 23.97 3.44 26.49
C ALA A 14 24.07 2.16 25.68
N MET A 15 24.00 2.23 24.34
CA MET A 15 24.13 1.08 23.45
C MET A 15 25.56 0.53 23.45
N GLU A 16 26.60 1.38 23.44
CA GLU A 16 28.01 0.99 23.53
C GLU A 16 28.30 0.27 24.87
N LYS A 17 27.71 0.75 25.97
CA LYS A 17 27.84 0.09 27.29
C LYS A 17 27.26 -1.31 27.32
N VAL A 18 26.17 -1.55 26.59
CA VAL A 18 25.51 -2.86 26.55
C VAL A 18 26.19 -3.81 25.56
N SER A 19 26.54 -3.29 24.37
CA SER A 19 27.15 -4.11 23.30
C SER A 19 28.65 -4.34 23.46
N GLY A 20 29.34 -3.48 24.21
CA GLY A 20 30.81 -3.49 24.30
C GLY A 20 31.53 -3.04 23.03
N GLN A 21 30.79 -2.47 22.05
CA GLN A 21 31.32 -2.04 20.76
C GLN A 21 31.34 -0.52 20.64
N ASP A 22 32.30 0.02 19.90
CA ASP A 22 32.26 1.43 19.44
C ASP A 22 31.21 1.58 18.34
N LEU A 23 30.18 2.40 18.59
CA LEU A 23 29.08 2.65 17.66
C LEU A 23 29.13 4.06 17.05
N ASN A 24 30.25 4.77 17.16
CA ASN A 24 30.38 6.11 16.54
C ASN A 24 30.11 6.04 15.03
N TRP A 25 30.68 5.06 14.33
CA TRP A 25 30.46 4.86 12.90
C TRP A 25 28.98 4.69 12.54
N PHE A 26 28.23 3.92 13.35
CA PHE A 26 26.81 3.66 13.14
C PHE A 26 25.97 4.93 13.32
N PHE A 27 26.17 5.64 14.46
CA PHE A 27 25.43 6.88 14.72
C PHE A 27 25.79 7.99 13.74
N ASN A 28 27.05 8.11 13.32
CA ASN A 28 27.47 9.09 12.34
C ASN A 28 26.75 8.91 10.98
N GLN A 29 26.62 7.68 10.50
CA GLN A 29 25.97 7.45 9.20
C GLN A 29 24.44 7.39 9.25
N TRP A 30 23.82 6.96 10.36
CA TRP A 30 22.38 6.75 10.41
C TRP A 30 21.59 7.86 11.13
N PHE A 31 22.23 8.62 11.99
CA PHE A 31 21.56 9.67 12.76
C PHE A 31 22.07 11.08 12.49
N LEU A 32 23.34 11.22 12.09
CA LEU A 32 23.97 12.54 11.93
C LEU A 32 24.25 12.92 10.47
N ALA A 33 24.26 11.96 9.56
CA ALA A 33 24.36 12.21 8.12
C ALA A 33 22.99 12.28 7.45
N SER A 34 22.92 12.86 6.27
CA SER A 34 21.71 12.92 5.43
C SER A 34 21.70 11.81 4.39
N GLY A 35 20.48 11.41 3.99
CA GLY A 35 20.26 10.41 2.95
C GLY A 35 20.26 8.97 3.47
N HIS A 36 20.34 8.04 2.56
CA HIS A 36 20.36 6.60 2.81
C HIS A 36 21.13 5.89 1.69
N PRO A 37 21.59 4.64 1.89
CA PRO A 37 22.28 3.89 0.84
C PRO A 37 21.32 3.49 -0.28
N VAL A 38 21.78 3.60 -1.52
CA VAL A 38 21.14 3.05 -2.73
C VAL A 38 22.08 1.99 -3.29
N LEU A 39 21.65 0.74 -3.31
CA LEU A 39 22.49 -0.39 -3.65
C LEU A 39 22.05 -0.98 -4.99
N ASP A 40 23.00 -1.07 -5.95
CA ASP A 40 22.85 -1.89 -7.16
C ASP A 40 23.61 -3.20 -6.94
N ILE A 41 22.89 -4.33 -7.08
CA ILE A 41 23.42 -5.66 -6.78
C ILE A 41 23.38 -6.52 -8.02
N SER A 42 24.49 -7.18 -8.32
CA SER A 42 24.57 -8.09 -9.44
C SER A 42 25.29 -9.39 -9.08
N TYR A 43 24.93 -10.45 -9.80
CA TYR A 43 25.37 -11.81 -9.55
C TYR A 43 25.99 -12.40 -10.82
N ALA A 44 27.13 -13.10 -10.67
CA ALA A 44 27.74 -13.89 -11.72
C ALA A 44 28.25 -15.20 -11.15
N TYR A 45 28.12 -16.30 -11.89
CA TYR A 45 28.68 -17.59 -11.54
C TYR A 45 29.69 -18.00 -12.60
N ASP A 46 30.87 -18.33 -12.15
CA ASP A 46 31.96 -18.89 -12.99
C ASP A 46 32.04 -20.40 -12.74
N GLU A 47 31.68 -21.18 -13.76
CA GLU A 47 31.63 -22.64 -13.67
C GLU A 47 33.02 -23.24 -13.62
N ASP A 48 33.99 -22.65 -14.34
CA ASP A 48 35.37 -23.14 -14.40
C ASP A 48 36.09 -22.95 -13.07
N LEU A 49 35.83 -21.83 -12.40
CA LEU A 49 36.42 -21.52 -11.09
C LEU A 49 35.60 -22.09 -9.93
N GLY A 50 34.35 -22.47 -10.15
CA GLY A 50 33.41 -22.86 -9.09
C GLY A 50 33.19 -21.74 -8.11
N LEU A 51 32.99 -20.50 -8.61
CA LEU A 51 32.84 -19.29 -7.80
C LEU A 51 31.52 -18.55 -8.13
N GLN A 52 30.80 -18.20 -7.09
CA GLN A 52 29.70 -17.23 -7.15
C GLN A 52 30.22 -15.85 -6.79
N PHE A 53 30.09 -14.89 -7.68
CA PHE A 53 30.37 -13.46 -7.43
C PHE A 53 29.11 -12.70 -7.08
N VAL A 54 29.26 -11.80 -6.10
CA VAL A 54 28.24 -10.81 -5.75
C VAL A 54 28.90 -9.44 -5.80
N THR A 55 28.48 -8.61 -6.75
CA THR A 55 28.94 -7.23 -6.86
C THR A 55 27.91 -6.32 -6.23
N VAL A 56 28.35 -5.47 -5.32
CA VAL A 56 27.52 -4.45 -4.65
C VAL A 56 28.09 -3.08 -4.98
N GLU A 57 27.25 -2.21 -5.51
CA GLU A 57 27.60 -0.81 -5.80
C GLU A 57 26.71 0.12 -4.99
N GLN A 58 27.31 1.06 -4.28
CA GLN A 58 26.61 2.14 -3.58
C GLN A 58 26.44 3.32 -4.57
N THR A 59 25.23 3.54 -5.08
CA THR A 59 24.96 4.45 -6.19
C THR A 59 24.34 5.78 -5.77
N GLN A 60 24.15 6.03 -4.47
CA GLN A 60 23.67 7.30 -3.94
C GLN A 60 24.64 8.46 -4.30
N ASN A 61 24.14 9.69 -4.28
CA ASN A 61 24.96 10.87 -4.54
C ASN A 61 25.95 11.13 -3.40
N LEU A 62 27.21 10.70 -3.56
CA LEU A 62 28.27 10.82 -2.55
C LEU A 62 28.68 12.28 -2.23
N LYS A 63 28.18 13.29 -2.95
CA LYS A 63 28.37 14.70 -2.59
C LYS A 63 27.48 15.16 -1.43
N SER A 64 26.36 14.50 -1.23
CA SER A 64 25.34 14.84 -0.22
C SER A 64 25.03 13.71 0.76
N THR A 65 25.42 12.49 0.45
CA THR A 65 25.14 11.27 1.21
C THR A 65 26.43 10.51 1.43
N PRO A 66 26.73 10.01 2.62
CA PRO A 66 28.00 9.32 2.87
C PRO A 66 28.10 7.99 2.13
N LEU A 67 29.35 7.51 2.01
CA LEU A 67 29.60 6.11 1.73
C LEU A 67 29.33 5.31 3.02
N TYR A 68 28.42 4.34 2.94
CA TYR A 68 27.97 3.58 4.11
C TYR A 68 28.86 2.37 4.38
N ARG A 69 29.04 2.06 5.65
CA ARG A 69 29.54 0.79 6.15
C ARG A 69 28.33 -0.09 6.48
N LEU A 70 28.17 -1.20 5.77
CA LEU A 70 26.98 -2.05 5.83
C LEU A 70 27.37 -3.49 6.14
N PRO A 71 27.32 -3.92 7.42
CA PRO A 71 27.32 -5.34 7.75
C PRO A 71 26.03 -5.98 7.21
N VAL A 72 26.15 -7.08 6.48
CA VAL A 72 25.00 -7.73 5.83
C VAL A 72 25.22 -9.22 5.64
N ALA A 73 24.18 -10.01 5.82
CA ALA A 73 24.16 -11.44 5.54
C ALA A 73 23.77 -11.71 4.07
N ILE A 74 24.43 -12.68 3.46
CA ILE A 74 24.08 -13.24 2.15
C ILE A 74 23.78 -14.72 2.33
N ASP A 75 22.58 -15.16 1.90
CA ASP A 75 22.24 -16.58 1.83
C ASP A 75 22.36 -17.08 0.38
N ILE A 76 23.13 -18.13 0.15
CA ILE A 76 23.30 -18.80 -1.13
C ILE A 76 22.52 -20.12 -1.10
N TYR A 77 21.55 -20.25 -1.99
CA TYR A 77 20.62 -21.37 -2.07
C TYR A 77 21.03 -22.33 -3.18
N HIS A 78 21.18 -23.60 -2.83
CA HIS A 78 21.23 -24.74 -3.74
C HIS A 78 20.00 -25.63 -3.58
N GLU A 79 19.88 -26.73 -4.34
CA GLU A 79 18.70 -27.63 -4.26
C GLU A 79 18.35 -28.00 -2.82
N ASN A 80 19.32 -28.46 -2.03
CA ASN A 80 19.06 -29.00 -0.68
C ASN A 80 19.80 -28.26 0.44
N THR A 81 20.55 -27.20 0.14
CA THR A 81 21.37 -26.50 1.12
C THR A 81 21.23 -24.99 0.99
N ILE A 82 21.39 -24.31 2.12
CA ILE A 82 21.52 -22.86 2.20
C ILE A 82 22.82 -22.59 2.96
N THR A 83 23.70 -21.79 2.37
CA THR A 83 24.95 -21.37 3.02
C THR A 83 24.89 -19.89 3.31
N ARG A 84 25.07 -19.52 4.57
CA ARG A 84 25.09 -18.11 5.01
C ARG A 84 26.52 -17.58 5.06
N HIS A 85 26.69 -16.35 4.58
CA HIS A 85 27.94 -15.59 4.64
C HIS A 85 27.69 -14.21 5.20
N GLU A 86 28.44 -13.83 6.24
CA GLU A 86 28.47 -12.48 6.77
C GLU A 86 29.53 -11.68 6.02
N ILE A 87 29.15 -10.53 5.48
CA ILE A 87 30.06 -9.64 4.76
C ILE A 87 29.92 -8.20 5.27
N GLU A 88 30.84 -7.34 4.89
CA GLU A 88 30.77 -5.92 5.16
C GLU A 88 31.04 -5.12 3.88
N VAL A 89 30.04 -4.36 3.43
CA VAL A 89 30.18 -3.45 2.30
C VAL A 89 30.73 -2.12 2.83
N THR A 90 31.92 -1.74 2.35
CA THR A 90 32.63 -0.52 2.81
C THR A 90 33.15 0.35 1.67
N LYS A 91 32.96 -0.08 0.43
CA LYS A 91 33.46 0.62 -0.77
C LYS A 91 32.28 1.03 -1.66
N GLU A 92 32.51 2.01 -2.51
CA GLU A 92 31.54 2.42 -3.54
C GLU A 92 31.17 1.24 -4.45
N ARG A 93 32.19 0.45 -4.87
CA ARG A 93 32.00 -0.81 -5.58
C ARG A 93 32.84 -1.89 -4.93
N GLN A 94 32.20 -3.03 -4.60
CA GLN A 94 32.88 -4.17 -3.94
C GLN A 94 32.35 -5.48 -4.51
N ILE A 95 33.29 -6.42 -4.73
CA ILE A 95 33.00 -7.77 -5.24
C ILE A 95 33.32 -8.76 -4.12
N PHE A 96 32.36 -9.65 -3.86
CA PHE A 96 32.53 -10.77 -2.93
C PHE A 96 32.50 -12.07 -3.71
N GLU A 97 33.39 -13.00 -3.32
CA GLU A 97 33.58 -14.29 -3.96
C GLU A 97 33.24 -15.40 -2.99
N PHE A 98 32.40 -16.35 -3.44
CA PHE A 98 31.98 -17.48 -2.63
C PHE A 98 32.20 -18.78 -3.40
N LYS A 99 32.84 -19.75 -2.76
CA LYS A 99 33.02 -21.09 -3.35
C LYS A 99 31.64 -21.74 -3.51
N SER A 100 31.34 -22.22 -4.71
CA SER A 100 30.10 -22.86 -5.07
C SER A 100 30.35 -23.92 -6.14
N ALA A 101 30.21 -25.18 -5.76
CA ALA A 101 30.47 -26.29 -6.67
C ALA A 101 29.51 -26.37 -7.86
N THR A 102 28.31 -25.78 -7.71
CA THR A 102 27.29 -25.69 -8.76
C THR A 102 26.69 -24.29 -8.75
N LYS A 103 26.13 -23.87 -9.87
CA LYS A 103 25.45 -22.59 -9.95
C LYS A 103 24.30 -22.50 -8.91
N PRO A 104 24.28 -21.47 -8.03
CA PRO A 104 23.20 -21.30 -7.08
C PRO A 104 21.86 -21.06 -7.79
N ILE A 105 20.77 -21.55 -7.17
CA ILE A 105 19.40 -21.29 -7.62
C ILE A 105 19.01 -19.85 -7.27
N LEU A 106 19.46 -19.38 -6.09
CA LEU A 106 19.17 -18.05 -5.57
C LEU A 106 20.36 -17.57 -4.74
N VAL A 107 20.70 -16.28 -4.88
CA VAL A 107 21.51 -15.53 -3.92
C VAL A 107 20.64 -14.46 -3.31
N ASN A 108 20.40 -14.52 -1.98
CA ASN A 108 19.60 -13.57 -1.25
C ASN A 108 20.50 -12.60 -0.49
N PHE A 109 20.71 -11.43 -1.06
CA PHE A 109 21.44 -10.33 -0.42
C PHE A 109 20.56 -9.67 0.64
N ASP A 110 21.16 -9.27 1.77
CA ASP A 110 20.45 -8.80 2.96
C ASP A 110 19.43 -9.84 3.44
N ALA A 111 19.94 -11.03 3.73
CA ALA A 111 19.11 -12.19 4.06
C ALA A 111 18.27 -11.98 5.33
N ASP A 112 18.70 -11.11 6.25
CA ASP A 112 17.97 -10.76 7.47
C ASP A 112 17.07 -9.52 7.27
N LYS A 113 17.16 -8.84 6.12
CA LYS A 113 16.37 -7.64 5.80
C LYS A 113 16.53 -6.50 6.81
N TYR A 114 17.73 -6.33 7.35
CA TYR A 114 18.03 -5.30 8.34
C TYR A 114 18.42 -3.94 7.73
N LEU A 115 18.83 -3.93 6.46
CA LEU A 115 19.30 -2.71 5.84
C LEU A 115 18.14 -1.73 5.56
N LEU A 116 18.29 -0.50 6.01
CA LEU A 116 17.47 0.62 5.58
C LEU A 116 18.07 1.21 4.30
N CYS A 117 17.71 0.69 3.15
CA CYS A 117 18.27 1.07 1.86
C CYS A 117 17.23 0.98 0.73
N GLU A 118 17.49 1.70 -0.35
CA GLU A 118 16.93 1.36 -1.65
C GLU A 118 17.80 0.25 -2.27
N LYS A 119 17.16 -0.79 -2.79
CA LYS A 119 17.85 -1.95 -3.35
C LYS A 119 17.40 -2.19 -4.79
N ILE A 120 18.35 -2.13 -5.71
CA ILE A 120 18.16 -2.46 -7.12
C ILE A 120 18.74 -3.86 -7.33
N ASP A 121 17.87 -4.87 -7.39
CA ASP A 121 18.21 -6.28 -7.44
C ASP A 121 17.54 -6.98 -8.64
N HIS A 122 17.64 -6.34 -9.81
CA HIS A 122 16.94 -6.74 -11.04
C HIS A 122 17.51 -7.97 -11.74
N LYS A 123 18.67 -8.44 -11.31
CA LYS A 123 19.41 -9.48 -12.04
C LYS A 123 19.11 -10.90 -11.55
N LYS A 124 18.08 -11.05 -10.71
CA LYS A 124 17.51 -12.36 -10.40
C LYS A 124 16.60 -12.81 -11.55
N ASN A 125 16.71 -14.08 -11.91
CA ASN A 125 15.81 -14.66 -12.90
C ASN A 125 14.50 -15.13 -12.26
N LEU A 126 13.52 -15.47 -13.09
CA LEU A 126 12.19 -15.94 -12.66
C LEU A 126 12.28 -17.05 -11.60
N ARG A 127 13.12 -18.08 -11.82
CA ARG A 127 13.28 -19.20 -10.89
C ARG A 127 13.86 -18.76 -9.53
N SER A 128 14.74 -17.77 -9.53
CA SER A 128 15.26 -17.20 -8.27
C SER A 128 14.18 -16.50 -7.47
N TRP A 129 13.27 -15.76 -8.13
CA TRP A 129 12.16 -15.12 -7.46
C TRP A 129 11.12 -16.12 -6.91
N VAL A 130 10.81 -17.17 -7.70
CA VAL A 130 9.95 -18.27 -7.23
C VAL A 130 10.60 -18.96 -6.01
N THR A 131 11.89 -19.26 -6.07
CA THR A 131 12.62 -19.85 -4.94
C THR A 131 12.63 -18.95 -3.70
N LEU A 132 12.76 -17.63 -3.89
CA LEU A 132 12.71 -16.67 -2.77
C LEU A 132 11.34 -16.67 -2.11
N TYR A 133 10.25 -16.73 -2.88
CA TYR A 133 8.90 -16.85 -2.32
C TYR A 133 8.72 -18.17 -1.55
N GLU A 134 9.12 -19.29 -2.14
CA GLU A 134 8.90 -20.65 -1.58
C GLU A 134 9.77 -20.95 -0.36
N ARG A 135 11.01 -20.46 -0.34
CA ARG A 135 12.03 -20.82 0.67
C ARG A 135 12.45 -19.68 1.57
N GLY A 136 12.13 -18.44 1.23
CA GLY A 136 12.34 -17.28 2.08
C GLY A 136 11.42 -17.33 3.30
N THR A 137 11.97 -17.08 4.49
CA THR A 137 11.23 -17.19 5.74
C THR A 137 10.63 -15.87 6.22
N LEU A 138 11.13 -14.76 5.69
CA LEU A 138 10.71 -13.44 6.11
C LEU A 138 9.58 -12.90 5.20
N PHE A 139 8.66 -12.16 5.79
CA PHE A 139 7.63 -11.45 5.03
C PHE A 139 8.22 -10.60 3.89
N LYS A 140 9.34 -9.92 4.16
CA LYS A 140 9.97 -9.06 3.16
C LYS A 140 10.56 -9.85 1.98
N ASP A 141 11.08 -11.07 2.19
CA ASP A 141 11.49 -11.97 1.12
C ASP A 141 10.32 -12.29 0.19
N LYS A 142 9.20 -12.73 0.78
CA LYS A 142 7.99 -13.08 0.03
C LYS A 142 7.40 -11.87 -0.70
N LYS A 143 7.36 -10.71 -0.04
CA LYS A 143 6.91 -9.46 -0.65
C LYS A 143 7.80 -9.06 -1.85
N GLU A 144 9.12 -9.07 -1.71
CA GLU A 144 10.05 -8.76 -2.80
C GLU A 144 9.85 -9.72 -3.99
N ALA A 145 9.68 -11.01 -3.71
CA ALA A 145 9.44 -12.02 -4.73
C ALA A 145 8.10 -11.80 -5.46
N ILE A 146 7.00 -11.59 -4.74
CA ILE A 146 5.68 -11.36 -5.33
C ILE A 146 5.69 -10.10 -6.22
N LEU A 147 6.27 -8.99 -5.74
CA LEU A 147 6.36 -7.76 -6.51
C LEU A 147 7.20 -7.92 -7.78
N ALA A 148 8.29 -8.66 -7.73
CA ALA A 148 9.08 -8.96 -8.94
C ALA A 148 8.31 -9.88 -9.91
N LEU A 149 7.68 -10.94 -9.40
CA LEU A 149 6.90 -11.87 -10.19
C LEU A 149 5.67 -11.22 -10.83
N SER A 150 5.09 -10.20 -10.22
CA SER A 150 3.90 -9.50 -10.76
C SER A 150 4.17 -8.77 -12.08
N THR A 151 5.44 -8.44 -12.36
CA THR A 151 5.85 -7.80 -13.61
C THR A 151 6.13 -8.79 -14.73
N GLU A 152 6.21 -10.10 -14.42
CA GLU A 152 6.53 -11.16 -15.37
C GLU A 152 5.26 -11.67 -16.07
N ASN A 153 5.25 -11.64 -17.41
CA ASN A 153 4.18 -12.25 -18.20
C ASN A 153 4.46 -13.75 -18.40
N ASP A 154 4.43 -14.50 -17.31
CA ASP A 154 4.77 -15.92 -17.26
C ASP A 154 3.79 -16.72 -16.39
N THR A 155 3.42 -17.91 -16.82
CA THR A 155 2.46 -18.77 -16.11
C THR A 155 2.98 -19.27 -14.77
N LEU A 156 4.28 -19.51 -14.63
CA LEU A 156 4.88 -19.92 -13.35
C LEU A 156 4.83 -18.77 -12.35
N ALA A 157 5.14 -17.54 -12.81
CA ALA A 157 4.98 -16.33 -11.98
C ALA A 157 3.53 -16.16 -11.50
N ALA A 158 2.57 -16.24 -12.43
CA ALA A 158 1.15 -16.14 -12.14
C ALA A 158 0.70 -17.19 -11.11
N ARG A 159 1.11 -18.45 -11.28
CA ARG A 159 0.80 -19.53 -10.33
C ARG A 159 1.40 -19.29 -8.95
N THR A 160 2.62 -18.78 -8.88
CA THR A 160 3.28 -18.46 -7.61
C THR A 160 2.55 -17.35 -6.87
N ILE A 161 2.09 -16.31 -7.57
CA ILE A 161 1.29 -15.23 -6.97
C ILE A 161 -0.07 -15.77 -6.49
N ILE A 162 -0.73 -16.63 -7.26
CA ILE A 162 -1.97 -17.28 -6.83
C ILE A 162 -1.75 -18.17 -5.60
N GLN A 163 -0.64 -18.90 -5.55
CA GLN A 163 -0.24 -19.67 -4.36
C GLN A 163 -0.08 -18.77 -3.13
N ALA A 164 0.41 -17.55 -3.30
CA ALA A 164 0.58 -16.59 -2.20
C ALA A 164 -0.76 -16.10 -1.60
N LEU A 165 -1.88 -16.29 -2.28
CA LEU A 165 -3.22 -16.07 -1.72
C LEU A 165 -3.57 -17.06 -0.60
N ASP A 166 -2.88 -18.19 -0.53
CA ASP A 166 -3.04 -19.21 0.51
C ASP A 166 -1.93 -19.15 1.59
N ASP A 167 -1.07 -18.11 1.59
CA ASP A 167 0.00 -17.97 2.58
C ASP A 167 -0.58 -17.83 4.01
N PRO A 168 0.04 -18.47 5.02
CA PRO A 168 -0.44 -18.39 6.40
C PRO A 168 -0.38 -16.96 6.98
N PHE A 169 0.47 -16.09 6.45
CA PHE A 169 0.57 -14.71 6.90
C PHE A 169 -0.29 -13.78 6.05
N TRP A 170 -1.28 -13.15 6.67
CA TRP A 170 -2.24 -12.25 6.01
C TRP A 170 -1.59 -11.14 5.17
N GLY A 171 -0.44 -10.58 5.62
CA GLY A 171 0.26 -9.53 4.87
C GLY A 171 0.81 -10.02 3.53
N VAL A 172 1.16 -11.31 3.39
CA VAL A 172 1.55 -11.90 2.12
C VAL A 172 0.35 -12.03 1.19
N LYS A 173 -0.81 -12.47 1.73
CA LYS A 173 -2.07 -12.53 0.96
C LYS A 173 -2.46 -11.17 0.40
N GLU A 174 -2.38 -10.10 1.19
CA GLU A 174 -2.68 -8.74 0.72
C GLU A 174 -1.73 -8.30 -0.40
N VAL A 175 -0.42 -8.51 -0.23
CA VAL A 175 0.55 -8.20 -1.30
C VAL A 175 0.21 -8.99 -2.57
N ALA A 176 -0.18 -10.26 -2.45
CA ALA A 176 -0.56 -11.09 -3.59
C ALA A 176 -1.82 -10.56 -4.28
N ILE A 177 -2.88 -10.20 -3.53
CA ILE A 177 -4.12 -9.62 -4.07
C ILE A 177 -3.82 -8.36 -4.88
N TYR A 178 -3.01 -7.43 -4.35
CA TYR A 178 -2.63 -6.20 -5.07
C TYR A 178 -1.64 -6.43 -6.22
N SER A 179 -1.21 -7.67 -6.45
CA SER A 179 -0.23 -8.05 -7.49
C SER A 179 -0.81 -8.98 -8.56
N LEU A 180 -2.13 -9.07 -8.69
CA LEU A 180 -2.81 -10.09 -9.51
C LEU A 180 -2.92 -9.77 -11.00
N GLU A 181 -2.53 -8.59 -11.49
CA GLU A 181 -2.80 -8.14 -12.85
C GLU A 181 -2.45 -9.20 -13.94
N ASN A 182 -1.23 -9.75 -13.91
CA ASN A 182 -0.82 -10.79 -14.86
C ASN A 182 -1.46 -12.14 -14.56
N ALA A 183 -1.73 -12.46 -13.31
CA ALA A 183 -2.41 -13.69 -12.91
C ALA A 183 -3.87 -13.70 -13.41
N ILE A 184 -4.56 -12.57 -13.36
CA ILE A 184 -5.92 -12.39 -13.90
C ILE A 184 -5.92 -12.61 -15.43
N LYS A 185 -4.94 -12.06 -16.15
CA LYS A 185 -4.81 -12.23 -17.61
C LYS A 185 -4.53 -13.66 -18.02
N LEU A 186 -3.63 -14.34 -17.32
CA LEU A 186 -3.14 -15.68 -17.70
C LEU A 186 -3.99 -16.81 -17.13
N LEU A 187 -4.56 -16.66 -15.95
CA LEU A 187 -5.27 -17.68 -15.18
C LEU A 187 -6.55 -17.12 -14.52
N PRO A 188 -7.47 -16.48 -15.29
CA PRO A 188 -8.59 -15.71 -14.73
C PRO A 188 -9.52 -16.56 -13.83
N ASN A 189 -9.85 -17.77 -14.24
CA ASN A 189 -10.78 -18.62 -13.48
C ASN A 189 -10.20 -19.06 -12.13
N LEU A 190 -8.92 -19.45 -12.10
CA LEU A 190 -8.26 -19.86 -10.88
C LEU A 190 -8.10 -18.68 -9.92
N THR A 191 -7.72 -17.50 -10.44
CA THR A 191 -7.59 -16.28 -9.66
C THR A 191 -8.93 -15.87 -9.03
N LYS A 192 -10.00 -15.88 -9.84
CA LYS A 192 -11.36 -15.56 -9.39
C LYS A 192 -11.83 -16.51 -8.29
N GLU A 193 -11.65 -17.83 -8.47
CA GLU A 193 -12.04 -18.83 -7.47
C GLU A 193 -11.36 -18.59 -6.11
N ARG A 194 -10.06 -18.26 -6.11
CA ARG A 194 -9.33 -17.94 -4.89
C ARG A 194 -9.79 -16.66 -4.23
N LEU A 195 -10.03 -15.60 -5.01
CA LEU A 195 -10.58 -14.35 -4.48
C LEU A 195 -11.96 -14.54 -3.86
N ILE A 196 -12.85 -15.33 -4.47
CA ILE A 196 -14.16 -15.67 -3.89
C ILE A 196 -13.99 -16.35 -2.54
N ALA A 197 -13.09 -17.31 -2.41
CA ALA A 197 -12.84 -18.00 -1.16
C ALA A 197 -12.31 -17.06 -0.08
N LEU A 198 -11.34 -16.19 -0.42
CA LEU A 198 -10.80 -15.19 0.52
C LEU A 198 -11.87 -14.18 0.95
N ALA A 199 -12.67 -13.66 0.02
CA ALA A 199 -13.72 -12.69 0.32
C ALA A 199 -14.76 -13.21 1.32
N GLN A 200 -15.03 -14.51 1.29
CA GLN A 200 -16.06 -15.14 2.14
C GLN A 200 -15.52 -15.70 3.45
N PHE A 201 -14.31 -16.23 3.46
CA PHE A 201 -13.88 -17.13 4.52
C PHE A 201 -12.53 -16.79 5.17
N ASP A 202 -11.77 -15.80 4.65
CA ASP A 202 -10.50 -15.46 5.29
C ASP A 202 -10.73 -14.92 6.71
N GLU A 203 -9.92 -15.38 7.65
CA GLU A 203 -10.02 -14.94 9.05
C GLU A 203 -9.71 -13.46 9.22
N LYS A 204 -8.81 -12.92 8.39
CA LYS A 204 -8.39 -11.52 8.44
C LYS A 204 -9.34 -10.63 7.64
N SER A 205 -9.98 -9.70 8.31
CA SER A 205 -10.95 -8.79 7.68
C SER A 205 -10.36 -7.92 6.56
N SER A 206 -9.10 -7.49 6.69
CA SER A 206 -8.43 -6.72 5.63
C SER A 206 -8.20 -7.54 4.35
N VAL A 207 -7.95 -8.86 4.48
CA VAL A 207 -7.85 -9.76 3.33
C VAL A 207 -9.22 -9.96 2.69
N ARG A 208 -10.30 -10.14 3.49
CA ARG A 208 -11.67 -10.23 2.95
C ARG A 208 -12.02 -8.97 2.15
N ALA A 209 -11.76 -7.79 2.72
CA ALA A 209 -12.01 -6.52 2.08
C ALA A 209 -11.21 -6.36 0.76
N ALA A 210 -9.91 -6.65 0.77
CA ALA A 210 -9.08 -6.59 -0.43
C ALA A 210 -9.58 -7.55 -1.53
N ALA A 211 -10.03 -8.76 -1.16
CA ALA A 211 -10.58 -9.72 -2.11
C ALA A 211 -11.93 -9.27 -2.69
N ILE A 212 -12.81 -8.64 -1.89
CA ILE A 212 -14.07 -8.05 -2.34
C ILE A 212 -13.79 -6.93 -3.35
N ASP A 213 -12.85 -6.04 -3.04
CA ASP A 213 -12.44 -4.94 -3.91
C ASP A 213 -11.92 -5.45 -5.25
N ALA A 214 -11.02 -6.44 -5.24
CA ALA A 214 -10.48 -7.06 -6.44
C ALA A 214 -11.58 -7.75 -7.29
N LEU A 215 -12.57 -8.41 -6.68
CA LEU A 215 -13.69 -9.00 -7.40
C LEU A 215 -14.56 -7.93 -8.09
N ALA A 216 -14.82 -6.82 -7.40
CA ALA A 216 -15.62 -5.74 -7.96
C ALA A 216 -14.88 -4.97 -9.06
N ALA A 217 -13.56 -4.76 -8.92
CA ALA A 217 -12.76 -4.04 -9.90
C ALA A 217 -12.48 -4.87 -11.16
N ASP A 218 -11.99 -6.10 -10.98
CA ASP A 218 -11.36 -6.87 -12.04
C ASP A 218 -12.28 -7.94 -12.68
N PHE A 219 -13.36 -8.32 -12.02
CA PHE A 219 -14.22 -9.42 -12.46
C PHE A 219 -15.71 -9.07 -12.59
N LYS A 220 -16.07 -7.79 -12.52
CA LYS A 220 -17.49 -7.37 -12.57
C LYS A 220 -18.20 -7.77 -13.87
N GLU A 221 -17.49 -7.80 -15.00
CA GLU A 221 -18.09 -8.12 -16.28
C GLU A 221 -18.44 -9.61 -16.39
N GLY A 222 -19.69 -9.90 -16.71
CA GLY A 222 -20.18 -11.27 -16.90
C GLY A 222 -20.28 -12.12 -15.64
N ASN A 223 -20.07 -11.53 -14.44
CA ASN A 223 -20.19 -12.22 -13.15
C ASN A 223 -21.18 -11.49 -12.24
N ASP A 224 -21.80 -12.25 -11.34
CA ASP A 224 -22.68 -11.70 -10.30
C ASP A 224 -22.16 -12.06 -8.92
N PHE A 225 -21.59 -11.06 -8.24
CA PHE A 225 -21.06 -11.19 -6.89
C PHE A 225 -21.97 -10.56 -5.82
N ARG A 226 -23.21 -10.17 -6.16
CA ARG A 226 -24.16 -9.53 -5.22
C ARG A 226 -24.33 -10.33 -3.94
N PHE A 227 -24.33 -11.66 -4.01
CA PHE A 227 -24.42 -12.50 -2.82
C PHE A 227 -23.23 -12.26 -1.87
N ILE A 228 -22.01 -12.15 -2.40
CA ILE A 228 -20.79 -11.92 -1.61
C ILE A 228 -20.84 -10.51 -0.99
N PHE A 229 -21.17 -9.49 -1.79
CA PHE A 229 -21.20 -8.11 -1.33
C PHE A 229 -22.33 -7.88 -0.31
N ASN A 230 -23.53 -8.44 -0.52
CA ASN A 230 -24.61 -8.36 0.46
C ASN A 230 -24.28 -9.10 1.77
N ASN A 231 -23.56 -10.19 1.73
CA ASN A 231 -23.06 -10.86 2.95
C ASN A 231 -22.03 -9.97 3.66
N GLY A 232 -21.13 -9.35 2.92
CA GLY A 232 -20.12 -8.44 3.47
C GLY A 232 -20.72 -7.20 4.13
N LEU A 233 -21.93 -6.73 3.75
CA LEU A 233 -22.64 -5.66 4.46
C LEU A 233 -23.01 -6.04 5.90
N ASN A 234 -22.98 -7.32 6.25
CA ASN A 234 -23.26 -7.83 7.59
C ASN A 234 -22.00 -8.36 8.30
N ASP A 235 -20.81 -8.06 7.79
CA ASP A 235 -19.55 -8.47 8.40
C ASP A 235 -19.34 -7.75 9.75
N SER A 236 -18.63 -8.41 10.66
CA SER A 236 -18.25 -7.83 11.95
C SER A 236 -17.23 -6.70 11.84
N SER A 237 -16.55 -6.55 10.70
CA SER A 237 -15.54 -5.54 10.44
C SER A 237 -16.11 -4.42 9.56
N TYR A 238 -16.08 -3.20 10.05
CA TYR A 238 -16.54 -2.05 9.30
C TYR A 238 -15.78 -1.80 7.98
N VAL A 239 -14.50 -2.17 7.90
CA VAL A 239 -13.74 -2.11 6.65
C VAL A 239 -14.37 -3.03 5.59
N VAL A 240 -14.78 -4.25 5.96
CA VAL A 240 -15.45 -5.18 5.03
C VAL A 240 -16.82 -4.65 4.64
N VAL A 241 -17.60 -4.11 5.61
CA VAL A 241 -18.90 -3.49 5.33
C VAL A 241 -18.75 -2.34 4.34
N ALA A 242 -17.82 -1.43 4.57
CA ALA A 242 -17.57 -0.26 3.72
C ALA A 242 -17.13 -0.67 2.30
N THR A 243 -16.18 -1.60 2.19
CA THR A 243 -15.73 -2.10 0.89
C THR A 243 -16.87 -2.81 0.14
N SER A 244 -17.67 -3.62 0.85
CA SER A 244 -18.82 -4.30 0.24
C SER A 244 -19.89 -3.34 -0.24
N LEU A 245 -20.14 -2.26 0.51
CA LEU A 245 -21.07 -1.20 0.12
C LEU A 245 -20.61 -0.53 -1.19
N TYR A 246 -19.34 -0.18 -1.27
CA TYR A 246 -18.77 0.42 -2.48
C TYR A 246 -18.78 -0.55 -3.66
N ALA A 247 -18.38 -1.81 -3.45
CA ALA A 247 -18.41 -2.86 -4.45
C ALA A 247 -19.84 -3.11 -5.00
N LEU A 248 -20.82 -3.07 -4.12
CA LEU A 248 -22.23 -3.19 -4.53
C LEU A 248 -22.67 -1.99 -5.38
N TYR A 249 -22.29 -0.78 -5.01
CA TYR A 249 -22.59 0.43 -5.78
C TYR A 249 -21.94 0.41 -7.18
N GLU A 250 -20.67 0.01 -7.27
CA GLU A 250 -19.91 -0.08 -8.53
C GLU A 250 -20.47 -1.15 -9.49
N THR A 251 -21.04 -2.22 -8.96
CA THR A 251 -21.54 -3.33 -9.77
C THR A 251 -23.05 -3.31 -9.98
N ASN A 252 -23.81 -2.71 -9.05
CA ASN A 252 -25.24 -2.50 -9.11
C ASN A 252 -25.61 -1.21 -8.37
N LYS A 253 -25.61 -0.11 -9.12
CA LYS A 253 -25.81 1.25 -8.58
C LYS A 253 -27.09 1.38 -7.74
N GLU A 254 -28.19 0.80 -8.17
CA GLU A 254 -29.48 0.92 -7.47
C GLU A 254 -29.45 0.24 -6.10
N GLU A 255 -28.95 -1.02 -6.05
CA GLU A 255 -28.80 -1.75 -4.78
C GLU A 255 -27.77 -1.07 -3.85
N GLY A 256 -26.67 -0.56 -4.41
CA GLY A 256 -25.64 0.16 -3.64
C GLY A 256 -26.17 1.45 -3.02
N LEU A 257 -26.91 2.26 -3.78
CA LEU A 257 -27.56 3.45 -3.24
C LEU A 257 -28.57 3.12 -2.15
N ALA A 258 -29.41 2.11 -2.37
CA ALA A 258 -30.37 1.68 -1.35
C ALA A 258 -29.69 1.14 -0.07
N ALA A 259 -28.52 0.51 -0.20
CA ALA A 259 -27.72 0.08 0.95
C ALA A 259 -27.10 1.27 1.67
N ALA A 260 -26.56 2.25 0.94
CA ALA A 260 -26.00 3.48 1.50
C ALA A 260 -27.05 4.26 2.29
N GLU A 261 -28.26 4.43 1.76
CA GLU A 261 -29.37 5.12 2.43
C GLU A 261 -29.74 4.46 3.78
N ARG A 262 -29.72 3.12 3.86
CA ARG A 262 -29.96 2.41 5.12
C ARG A 262 -28.87 2.63 6.16
N MET A 263 -27.66 3.00 5.74
CA MET A 263 -26.48 3.15 6.60
C MET A 263 -26.13 4.63 6.93
N GLU A 264 -26.89 5.61 6.43
CA GLU A 264 -26.62 7.04 6.63
C GLU A 264 -26.48 7.47 8.09
N GLN A 265 -27.12 6.75 9.01
CA GLN A 265 -27.10 7.06 10.45
C GLN A 265 -25.90 6.40 11.17
N SER A 266 -25.01 5.72 10.47
CA SER A 266 -23.80 5.13 11.06
C SER A 266 -22.89 6.23 11.60
N ASP A 267 -22.32 5.99 12.80
CA ASP A 267 -21.25 6.83 13.37
C ASP A 267 -19.85 6.30 13.03
N ASN A 268 -19.76 5.17 12.33
CA ASN A 268 -18.47 4.62 11.93
C ASN A 268 -17.88 5.38 10.73
N ILE A 269 -16.63 5.77 10.84
CA ILE A 269 -15.97 6.62 9.86
C ILE A 269 -15.77 5.94 8.50
N ASP A 270 -15.50 4.64 8.46
CA ASP A 270 -15.31 3.91 7.20
C ASP A 270 -16.61 3.95 6.39
N ILE A 271 -17.75 3.75 7.06
CA ILE A 271 -19.10 3.80 6.44
C ILE A 271 -19.43 5.23 5.99
N ILE A 272 -19.22 6.24 6.87
CA ILE A 272 -19.48 7.64 6.53
C ILE A 272 -18.67 8.07 5.31
N SER A 273 -17.40 7.71 5.27
CA SER A 273 -16.49 8.05 4.16
C SER A 273 -16.95 7.39 2.86
N THR A 274 -17.30 6.11 2.90
CA THR A 274 -17.78 5.37 1.74
C THR A 274 -19.10 5.94 1.21
N ILE A 275 -20.07 6.27 2.07
CA ILE A 275 -21.33 6.92 1.65
C ILE A 275 -21.03 8.30 1.05
N SER A 276 -20.10 9.06 1.64
CA SER A 276 -19.69 10.35 1.11
C SER A 276 -19.10 10.23 -0.31
N GLU A 277 -18.28 9.20 -0.56
CA GLU A 277 -17.72 8.92 -1.88
C GLU A 277 -18.81 8.51 -2.88
N ILE A 278 -19.70 7.61 -2.51
CA ILE A 278 -20.83 7.18 -3.33
C ILE A 278 -21.70 8.38 -3.74
N TYR A 279 -22.09 9.22 -2.78
CA TYR A 279 -22.97 10.35 -3.05
C TYR A 279 -22.30 11.51 -3.77
N ALA A 280 -20.96 11.60 -3.76
CA ALA A 280 -20.23 12.67 -4.46
C ALA A 280 -20.50 12.69 -5.98
N GLY A 281 -20.77 11.53 -6.58
CA GLY A 281 -21.10 11.39 -8.00
C GLY A 281 -22.60 11.51 -8.32
N GLU A 282 -23.48 11.65 -7.30
CA GLU A 282 -24.93 11.65 -7.49
C GLU A 282 -25.51 13.07 -7.70
N THR A 283 -26.65 13.12 -8.37
CA THR A 283 -27.33 14.40 -8.66
C THR A 283 -28.62 14.60 -7.86
N ASP A 284 -29.11 13.58 -7.14
CA ASP A 284 -30.32 13.73 -6.32
C ASP A 284 -30.01 14.57 -5.08
N ALA A 285 -30.66 15.71 -5.01
CA ALA A 285 -30.47 16.68 -3.94
C ALA A 285 -30.83 16.15 -2.53
N LYS A 286 -31.55 15.02 -2.42
CA LYS A 286 -31.90 14.40 -1.12
C LYS A 286 -30.64 14.04 -0.32
N TYR A 287 -29.55 13.71 -0.98
CA TYR A 287 -28.26 13.33 -0.33
C TYR A 287 -27.54 14.50 0.36
N GLN A 288 -27.96 15.74 0.10
CA GLN A 288 -27.42 16.89 0.83
C GLN A 288 -27.58 16.76 2.34
N THR A 289 -28.70 16.22 2.80
CA THR A 289 -28.98 16.03 4.24
C THR A 289 -27.98 15.12 4.92
N PHE A 290 -27.51 14.09 4.22
CA PHE A 290 -26.42 13.23 4.72
C PHE A 290 -25.16 14.05 4.99
N TYR A 291 -24.70 14.86 4.02
CA TYR A 291 -23.48 15.66 4.18
C TYR A 291 -23.58 16.66 5.33
N GLU A 292 -24.69 17.37 5.46
CA GLU A 292 -24.91 18.30 6.58
C GLU A 292 -24.83 17.58 7.93
N ALA A 293 -25.41 16.39 8.05
CA ALA A 293 -25.33 15.58 9.25
C ALA A 293 -23.92 15.02 9.48
N ALA A 294 -23.25 14.48 8.44
CA ALA A 294 -21.92 13.91 8.53
C ALA A 294 -20.86 14.95 8.93
N MET A 295 -21.00 16.20 8.46
CA MET A 295 -20.14 17.32 8.89
C MET A 295 -20.24 17.61 10.40
N THR A 296 -21.33 17.29 11.06
CA THR A 296 -21.45 17.45 12.52
C THR A 296 -20.90 16.26 13.31
N ARG A 297 -20.94 15.06 12.72
CA ARG A 297 -20.50 13.80 13.35
C ARG A 297 -19.00 13.52 13.19
N THR A 298 -18.32 14.20 12.27
CA THR A 298 -16.89 14.00 11.97
C THR A 298 -16.01 15.14 12.47
N SER A 299 -14.73 14.89 12.64
CA SER A 299 -13.75 15.89 13.06
C SER A 299 -12.36 15.61 12.45
N GLY A 300 -11.48 16.59 12.46
CA GLY A 300 -10.11 16.44 11.99
C GLY A 300 -10.03 15.98 10.53
N PHE A 301 -9.22 14.96 10.27
CA PHE A 301 -8.98 14.46 8.92
C PHE A 301 -10.22 13.75 8.33
N ASP A 302 -11.03 13.12 9.17
CA ASP A 302 -12.26 12.45 8.75
C ASP A 302 -13.27 13.46 8.19
N ARG A 303 -13.43 14.61 8.87
CA ARG A 303 -14.26 15.71 8.38
C ARG A 303 -13.74 16.28 7.06
N TYR A 304 -12.41 16.28 6.85
CA TYR A 304 -11.85 16.71 5.58
C TYR A 304 -12.36 15.85 4.41
N GLY A 305 -12.37 14.50 4.56
CA GLY A 305 -12.90 13.58 3.54
C GLY A 305 -14.37 13.85 3.23
N VAL A 306 -15.21 14.03 4.27
CA VAL A 306 -16.63 14.36 4.09
C VAL A 306 -16.80 15.73 3.41
N LEU A 307 -16.02 16.73 3.80
CA LEU A 307 -16.08 18.07 3.20
C LEU A 307 -15.68 18.05 1.72
N ALA A 308 -14.69 17.24 1.35
CA ALA A 308 -14.26 17.07 -0.03
C ALA A 308 -15.37 16.39 -0.87
N GLY A 309 -15.94 15.28 -0.38
CA GLY A 309 -17.06 14.61 -1.03
C GLY A 309 -18.28 15.54 -1.18
N TYR A 310 -18.58 16.34 -0.15
CA TYR A 310 -19.65 17.33 -0.21
C TYR A 310 -19.38 18.41 -1.26
N ALA A 311 -18.11 18.88 -1.36
CA ALA A 311 -17.71 19.83 -2.39
C ALA A 311 -17.88 19.26 -3.82
N ASP A 312 -17.62 17.98 -4.02
CA ASP A 312 -17.82 17.33 -5.30
C ASP A 312 -19.31 17.12 -5.61
N PHE A 313 -20.09 16.65 -4.64
CA PHE A 313 -21.54 16.51 -4.76
C PHE A 313 -22.23 17.83 -5.15
N ILE A 314 -21.87 18.94 -4.49
CA ILE A 314 -22.56 20.23 -4.69
C ILE A 314 -22.30 20.83 -6.08
N LYS A 315 -21.23 20.44 -6.77
CA LYS A 315 -20.94 20.89 -8.16
C LYS A 315 -22.03 20.46 -9.14
N GLY A 316 -22.68 19.32 -8.88
CA GLY A 316 -23.78 18.79 -9.69
C GLY A 316 -25.16 19.37 -9.37
N GLN A 317 -25.28 20.20 -8.31
CA GLN A 317 -26.56 20.69 -7.83
C GLN A 317 -26.96 22.01 -8.48
N ASN A 318 -28.28 22.34 -8.40
CA ASN A 318 -28.78 23.64 -8.83
C ASN A 318 -28.50 24.76 -7.80
N ALA A 319 -28.71 25.99 -8.20
CA ALA A 319 -28.41 27.18 -7.38
C ALA A 319 -29.14 27.22 -6.01
N LEU A 320 -30.32 26.61 -5.88
CA LEU A 320 -31.05 26.54 -4.60
C LEU A 320 -30.31 25.70 -3.57
N TYR A 321 -29.81 24.51 -3.98
CA TYR A 321 -29.09 23.60 -3.11
C TYR A 321 -27.67 24.08 -2.84
N MET A 322 -27.01 24.69 -3.84
CA MET A 322 -25.74 25.40 -3.63
C MET A 322 -25.91 26.52 -2.57
N GLY A 323 -26.97 27.28 -2.63
CA GLY A 323 -27.27 28.32 -1.63
C GLY A 323 -27.45 27.77 -0.22
N LYS A 324 -28.11 26.62 -0.07
CA LYS A 324 -28.29 25.97 1.24
C LYS A 324 -26.96 25.50 1.84
N SER A 325 -26.05 24.98 1.03
CA SER A 325 -24.73 24.48 1.49
C SER A 325 -23.73 25.60 1.82
N LEU A 326 -24.00 26.83 1.35
CA LEU A 326 -23.06 27.94 1.43
C LEU A 326 -22.63 28.27 2.88
N GLU A 327 -23.52 28.17 3.84
CA GLU A 327 -23.20 28.44 5.25
C GLU A 327 -22.25 27.39 5.83
N THR A 328 -22.42 26.12 5.48
CA THR A 328 -21.50 25.03 5.88
C THR A 328 -20.09 25.28 5.33
N PHE A 329 -19.99 25.61 4.02
CA PHE A 329 -18.67 25.91 3.42
C PHE A 329 -18.06 27.20 3.94
N LYS A 330 -18.82 28.27 4.16
CA LYS A 330 -18.32 29.52 4.79
C LYS A 330 -17.80 29.25 6.19
N LYS A 331 -18.53 28.50 7.00
CA LYS A 331 -18.09 28.13 8.34
C LYS A 331 -16.79 27.38 8.29
N SER A 332 -16.67 26.38 7.41
CA SER A 332 -15.43 25.62 7.25
C SER A 332 -14.27 26.50 6.74
N ALA A 333 -14.51 27.40 5.79
CA ALA A 333 -13.49 28.31 5.26
C ALA A 333 -12.94 29.30 6.31
N LEU A 334 -13.77 29.70 7.28
CA LEU A 334 -13.41 30.74 8.25
C LEU A 334 -12.94 30.19 9.60
N ILE A 335 -13.45 29.05 10.05
CA ILE A 335 -13.32 28.61 11.44
C ILE A 335 -12.38 27.40 11.58
N GLU A 336 -12.24 26.57 10.54
CA GLU A 336 -11.41 25.37 10.64
C GLU A 336 -9.92 25.72 10.91
N ASN A 337 -9.30 25.03 11.87
CA ASN A 337 -7.91 25.26 12.23
C ASN A 337 -6.94 24.81 11.12
N ALA A 338 -7.27 23.73 10.42
CA ALA A 338 -6.45 23.17 9.36
C ALA A 338 -6.59 23.98 8.05
N TRP A 339 -5.47 24.47 7.51
CA TRP A 339 -5.47 25.29 6.31
C TRP A 339 -6.03 24.54 5.07
N TRP A 340 -5.81 23.21 4.99
CA TRP A 340 -6.33 22.39 3.88
C TRP A 340 -7.84 22.27 3.87
N MET A 341 -8.49 22.21 5.04
CA MET A 341 -9.95 22.26 5.13
C MET A 341 -10.50 23.60 4.66
N ARG A 342 -9.86 24.70 5.09
CA ARG A 342 -10.23 26.04 4.61
C ARG A 342 -10.07 26.16 3.09
N LEU A 343 -9.01 25.56 2.52
CA LEU A 343 -8.77 25.56 1.10
C LEU A 343 -9.87 24.82 0.32
N VAL A 344 -10.25 23.62 0.75
CA VAL A 344 -11.36 22.85 0.12
C VAL A 344 -12.65 23.63 0.16
N ALA A 345 -13.01 24.16 1.32
CA ALA A 345 -14.24 24.95 1.49
C ALA A 345 -14.25 26.21 0.60
N THR A 346 -13.13 26.93 0.54
CA THR A 346 -13.00 28.13 -0.31
C THR A 346 -13.12 27.79 -1.79
N ASN A 347 -12.47 26.70 -2.25
CA ASN A 347 -12.57 26.24 -3.62
C ASN A 347 -14.01 25.82 -3.97
N ALA A 348 -14.70 25.13 -3.07
CA ALA A 348 -16.10 24.79 -3.28
C ALA A 348 -16.98 26.04 -3.47
N ILE A 349 -16.81 27.08 -2.64
CA ILE A 349 -17.52 28.36 -2.79
C ILE A 349 -17.24 29.02 -4.14
N LEU A 350 -15.96 29.02 -4.57
CA LEU A 350 -15.56 29.58 -5.87
C LEU A 350 -16.19 28.83 -7.05
N GLU A 351 -16.24 27.50 -7.00
CA GLU A 351 -16.87 26.70 -8.05
C GLU A 351 -18.40 26.87 -8.08
N MET A 352 -19.07 26.96 -6.92
CA MET A 352 -20.49 27.30 -6.84
C MET A 352 -20.76 28.66 -7.52
N ASN A 353 -19.97 29.68 -7.22
CA ASN A 353 -20.13 31.02 -7.81
C ASN A 353 -19.96 31.00 -9.33
N LYS A 354 -18.94 30.28 -9.84
CA LYS A 354 -18.74 30.10 -11.28
C LYS A 354 -19.90 29.40 -11.95
N SER A 355 -20.47 28.35 -11.31
CA SER A 355 -21.62 27.60 -11.82
C SER A 355 -22.87 28.47 -11.91
N ILE A 356 -23.17 29.23 -10.85
CA ILE A 356 -24.32 30.16 -10.81
C ILE A 356 -24.17 31.21 -11.90
N ASN A 357 -23.02 31.86 -12.04
CA ASN A 357 -22.79 32.90 -13.04
C ASN A 357 -22.88 32.37 -14.49
N ARG A 358 -22.40 31.15 -14.78
CA ARG A 358 -22.56 30.50 -16.09
C ARG A 358 -24.03 30.24 -16.44
N ASN A 359 -24.84 29.91 -15.43
CA ASN A 359 -26.28 29.67 -15.64
C ASN A 359 -27.05 30.97 -15.84
N LEU A 360 -26.67 32.05 -15.17
CA LEU A 360 -27.25 33.38 -15.39
C LEU A 360 -26.94 33.89 -16.82
N ASN A 361 -25.70 33.76 -17.29
CA ASN A 361 -25.28 34.17 -18.64
C ASN A 361 -25.88 33.34 -19.80
N LYS A 362 -26.56 32.24 -19.53
CA LYS A 362 -27.32 31.44 -20.50
C LYS A 362 -28.78 31.83 -20.62
N LEU A 363 -29.26 32.67 -19.70
CA LEU A 363 -30.64 33.17 -19.66
C LEU A 363 -30.77 34.55 -20.32
N ASP A 364 -29.64 35.22 -20.62
CA ASP A 364 -29.52 36.40 -21.46
C ASP A 364 -29.23 36.01 -22.92
#